data_bdd259f373d61990dfe8dc6931e55070
#
_entry.id   bdd259f373d61990dfe8dc6931e55070
#
_cell.length_a   1.000
_cell.length_b   1.000
_cell.length_c   1.000
_cell.angle_alpha   90.00
_cell.angle_beta   90.00
_cell.angle_gamma   90.00
#
_symmetry.space_group_name_H-M   'P 1'
#
loop_
_entity.id
_entity.type
_entity.pdbx_description
1 polymer ?
#
loop_
_entity_poly.entity_id
_entity_poly.type
_entity_poly.pdbx_seq_one_letter_code
_entity_poly.pdbx_strand_id
1 'polypeptide(L)'
;MYNNNKPSSGFPNPLSSAGEKLQKAYGLRYAKAIESQWGKMEDRNSLHGSRNGLFKRNRSYANGTQDTSIYKKLLTSLNPNDGDGSLLNIDYTPVPILPKFVRIVVNKILSRNPYPNLEAVDPLSSSEKNKQKQRLRTQVAVKDDLKQLKDQTGGLVLDVDPDQLPDSLEEADIFLETNIKTDAEIAAQVATNMTLSWNNFNDGTYRRCVNDLAAIGMAVVKRTNDPNYGIKTEY
;
A
#
# COMPACT_ATOMS: atom_id res chain seq x y z
N MET A 1 -49.05 3.05 0.30
CA MET A 1 -48.35 3.74 -0.81
C MET A 1 -47.14 4.48 -0.19
N TYR A 2 -45.96 3.93 -0.32
CA TYR A 2 -44.73 4.61 0.13
C TYR A 2 -44.37 5.68 -0.91
N ASN A 3 -44.41 6.94 -0.50
CA ASN A 3 -44.09 8.09 -1.33
C ASN A 3 -42.56 8.21 -1.45
N ASN A 4 -41.95 7.52 -2.43
CA ASN A 4 -40.51 7.41 -2.66
C ASN A 4 -39.88 8.65 -3.35
N ASN A 5 -40.55 9.82 -3.29
CA ASN A 5 -40.13 11.00 -4.02
C ASN A 5 -39.39 12.09 -3.22
N LYS A 6 -38.77 11.75 -2.11
CA LYS A 6 -37.83 12.71 -1.52
C LYS A 6 -36.38 12.33 -1.89
N PRO A 7 -35.70 13.11 -2.72
CA PRO A 7 -34.27 12.94 -2.92
C PRO A 7 -33.58 13.26 -1.62
N SER A 8 -33.19 12.23 -0.89
CA SER A 8 -32.57 12.32 0.45
C SER A 8 -31.19 12.95 0.46
N SER A 9 -30.64 13.33 -0.71
CA SER A 9 -29.25 13.80 -0.84
C SER A 9 -29.05 14.96 -1.81
N GLY A 10 -30.11 15.55 -2.39
CA GLY A 10 -29.97 16.57 -3.43
C GLY A 10 -29.56 16.03 -4.81
N PHE A 11 -29.27 14.75 -4.92
CA PHE A 11 -28.96 14.11 -6.19
C PHE A 11 -30.21 13.89 -7.02
N PRO A 12 -30.13 14.01 -8.38
CA PRO A 12 -31.21 13.64 -9.25
C PRO A 12 -31.56 12.16 -9.10
N ASN A 13 -32.82 11.80 -9.47
CA ASN A 13 -33.31 10.43 -9.33
C ASN A 13 -32.44 9.45 -10.14
N PRO A 14 -31.79 8.45 -9.50
CA PRO A 14 -30.95 7.47 -10.20
C PRO A 14 -31.77 6.53 -11.10
N LEU A 15 -33.11 6.45 -10.91
CA LEU A 15 -34.02 5.63 -11.70
C LEU A 15 -34.61 6.38 -12.91
N SER A 16 -34.18 7.63 -13.19
CA SER A 16 -34.57 8.36 -14.39
C SER A 16 -34.23 7.59 -15.65
N SER A 17 -35.03 7.80 -16.70
CA SER A 17 -34.83 7.14 -17.99
C SER A 17 -33.47 7.47 -18.62
N ALA A 18 -32.99 6.60 -19.50
CA ALA A 18 -31.69 6.81 -20.18
C ALA A 18 -31.67 8.13 -20.97
N GLY A 19 -32.81 8.51 -21.59
CA GLY A 19 -32.95 9.76 -22.33
C GLY A 19 -32.85 11.00 -21.43
N GLU A 20 -33.41 10.96 -20.22
CA GLU A 20 -33.28 12.06 -19.25
C GLU A 20 -31.84 12.17 -18.71
N LYS A 21 -31.15 11.05 -18.50
CA LYS A 21 -29.74 11.03 -18.02
C LYS A 21 -28.79 11.64 -19.04
N LEU A 22 -29.08 11.54 -20.33
CA LEU A 22 -28.28 12.14 -21.40
C LEU A 22 -28.50 13.66 -21.53
N GLN A 23 -29.51 14.22 -20.89
CA GLN A 23 -29.75 15.66 -20.95
C GLN A 23 -28.71 16.44 -20.13
N LYS A 24 -28.22 17.54 -20.71
CA LYS A 24 -27.30 18.48 -20.06
C LYS A 24 -27.80 18.95 -18.69
N ALA A 25 -29.12 19.15 -18.57
CA ALA A 25 -29.76 19.57 -17.33
C ALA A 25 -29.61 18.53 -16.21
N TYR A 26 -29.65 17.24 -16.51
CA TYR A 26 -29.45 16.18 -15.54
C TYR A 26 -27.99 16.18 -15.06
N GLY A 27 -27.03 16.28 -15.99
CA GLY A 27 -25.61 16.35 -15.67
C GLY A 27 -25.27 17.55 -14.78
N LEU A 28 -25.84 18.74 -15.07
CA LEU A 28 -25.63 19.93 -14.25
C LEU A 28 -26.22 19.79 -12.83
N ARG A 29 -27.41 19.16 -12.67
CA ARG A 29 -27.94 18.89 -11.33
C ARG A 29 -27.09 17.91 -10.57
N TYR A 30 -26.54 16.91 -11.25
CA TYR A 30 -25.65 15.94 -10.63
C TYR A 30 -24.34 16.60 -10.17
N ALA A 31 -23.74 17.44 -11.01
CA ALA A 31 -22.54 18.20 -10.67
C ALA A 31 -22.76 19.13 -9.46
N LYS A 32 -23.88 19.88 -9.43
CA LYS A 32 -24.23 20.74 -8.28
C LYS A 32 -24.48 19.94 -7.01
N ALA A 33 -25.05 18.73 -7.10
CA ALA A 33 -25.25 17.88 -5.95
C ALA A 33 -23.90 17.38 -5.39
N ILE A 34 -22.95 17.00 -6.25
CA ILE A 34 -21.59 16.65 -5.85
C ILE A 34 -20.91 17.83 -5.17
N GLU A 35 -20.94 19.01 -5.77
CA GLU A 35 -20.34 20.24 -5.21
C GLU A 35 -20.93 20.58 -3.83
N SER A 36 -22.25 20.49 -3.68
CA SER A 36 -22.94 20.69 -2.39
C SER A 36 -22.50 19.67 -1.33
N GLN A 37 -22.35 18.40 -1.71
CA GLN A 37 -21.85 17.37 -0.78
C GLN A 37 -20.39 17.58 -0.42
N TRP A 38 -19.58 17.98 -1.39
CA TRP A 38 -18.18 18.32 -1.16
C TRP A 38 -18.04 19.48 -0.17
N GLY A 39 -18.79 20.57 -0.36
CA GLY A 39 -18.79 21.70 0.57
C GLY A 39 -19.19 21.30 1.98
N LYS A 40 -20.18 20.38 2.16
CA LYS A 40 -20.53 19.84 3.47
C LYS A 40 -19.42 19.00 4.10
N MET A 41 -18.62 18.29 3.28
CA MET A 41 -17.47 17.54 3.78
C MET A 41 -16.30 18.44 4.21
N GLU A 42 -16.15 19.60 3.58
CA GLU A 42 -15.12 20.58 3.93
C GLU A 42 -15.48 21.43 5.15
N ASP A 43 -16.76 21.48 5.55
CA ASP A 43 -17.19 22.22 6.72
C ASP A 43 -16.45 21.69 7.98
N ARG A 44 -15.83 22.64 8.74
CA ARG A 44 -15.08 22.33 9.94
C ARG A 44 -15.89 21.61 11.02
N ASN A 45 -17.20 21.79 11.02
CA ASN A 45 -18.13 21.14 11.95
C ASN A 45 -18.53 19.73 11.50
N SER A 46 -18.20 19.35 10.25
CA SER A 46 -18.42 17.99 9.77
C SER A 46 -17.35 17.03 10.31
N LEU A 47 -17.70 15.74 10.40
CA LEU A 47 -16.73 14.68 10.76
C LEU A 47 -15.50 14.67 9.84
N HIS A 48 -15.69 14.96 8.57
CA HIS A 48 -14.62 15.02 7.55
C HIS A 48 -13.79 16.29 7.68
N GLY A 49 -14.41 17.44 7.94
CA GLY A 49 -13.70 18.71 8.16
C GLY A 49 -12.84 18.67 9.41
N SER A 50 -13.35 18.07 10.49
CA SER A 50 -12.59 17.84 11.72
C SER A 50 -11.38 16.93 11.48
N ARG A 51 -11.55 15.82 10.72
CA ARG A 51 -10.45 14.93 10.34
C ARG A 51 -9.42 15.63 9.45
N ASN A 52 -9.86 16.42 8.49
CA ASN A 52 -8.95 17.17 7.61
C ASN A 52 -8.09 18.17 8.41
N GLY A 53 -8.69 18.87 9.38
CA GLY A 53 -7.96 19.72 10.31
C GLY A 53 -6.91 18.94 11.12
N LEU A 54 -7.28 17.74 11.59
CA LEU A 54 -6.39 16.87 12.33
C LEU A 54 -5.23 16.34 11.45
N PHE A 55 -5.51 15.97 10.21
CA PHE A 55 -4.49 15.53 9.26
C PHE A 55 -3.50 16.65 8.91
N LYS A 56 -4.00 17.86 8.65
CA LYS A 56 -3.14 19.05 8.42
C LYS A 56 -2.23 19.32 9.62
N ARG A 57 -2.78 19.25 10.82
CA ARG A 57 -2.01 19.42 12.06
C ARG A 57 -0.96 18.33 12.23
N ASN A 58 -1.32 17.07 12.06
CA ASN A 58 -0.38 15.97 12.21
C ASN A 58 0.75 16.05 11.17
N ARG A 59 0.43 16.43 9.92
CA ARG A 59 1.43 16.65 8.88
C ARG A 59 2.37 17.80 9.20
N SER A 60 1.87 18.91 9.80
CA SER A 60 2.74 20.01 10.23
C SER A 60 3.68 19.59 11.36
N TYR A 61 3.23 18.78 12.31
CA TYR A 61 4.09 18.20 13.35
C TYR A 61 5.13 17.24 12.77
N ALA A 62 4.73 16.36 11.85
CA ALA A 62 5.63 15.42 11.20
C ALA A 62 6.72 16.12 10.35
N ASN A 63 6.41 17.30 9.82
CA ASN A 63 7.35 18.11 9.03
C ASN A 63 8.13 19.14 9.89
N GLY A 64 7.78 19.32 11.16
CA GLY A 64 8.38 20.33 12.04
C GLY A 64 7.94 21.76 11.72
N THR A 65 6.81 21.94 11.04
CA THR A 65 6.25 23.24 10.63
C THR A 65 5.00 23.59 11.42
N GLN A 66 4.91 23.12 12.69
CA GLN A 66 3.77 23.41 13.54
C GLN A 66 3.61 24.91 13.83
N ASP A 67 2.36 25.35 13.91
CA ASP A 67 2.04 26.73 14.29
C ASP A 67 2.29 26.96 15.78
N THR A 68 3.20 27.85 16.09
CA THR A 68 3.57 28.24 17.45
C THR A 68 2.79 29.45 17.98
N SER A 69 1.95 30.07 17.15
CA SER A 69 1.13 31.23 17.53
C SER A 69 0.18 30.93 18.69
N ILE A 70 -0.27 29.69 18.81
CA ILE A 70 -1.13 29.21 19.90
C ILE A 70 -0.42 29.33 21.25
N TYR A 71 0.86 28.95 21.31
CA TYR A 71 1.67 29.04 22.54
C TYR A 71 1.91 30.49 22.94
N LYS A 72 2.16 31.40 21.98
CA LYS A 72 2.27 32.84 22.24
C LYS A 72 0.98 33.38 22.85
N LYS A 73 -0.16 33.09 22.24
CA LYS A 73 -1.47 33.53 22.75
C LYS A 73 -1.77 33.00 24.15
N LEU A 74 -1.42 31.73 24.40
CA LEU A 74 -1.65 31.12 25.71
C LEU A 74 -0.78 31.79 26.80
N LEU A 75 0.48 32.05 26.54
CA LEU A 75 1.36 32.76 27.47
C LEU A 75 0.93 34.20 27.70
N THR A 76 0.51 34.91 26.66
CA THR A 76 -0.05 36.27 26.81
C THR A 76 -1.35 36.29 27.62
N SER A 77 -2.19 35.25 27.48
CA SER A 77 -3.43 35.15 28.26
C SER A 77 -3.20 34.81 29.73
N LEU A 78 -2.10 34.15 30.07
CA LEU A 78 -1.73 33.82 31.44
C LEU A 78 -1.13 35.02 32.20
N ASN A 79 -0.52 35.97 31.50
CA ASN A 79 0.07 37.19 32.07
C ASN A 79 -0.50 38.47 31.40
N PRO A 80 -1.74 38.84 31.65
CA PRO A 80 -2.37 40.00 31.00
C PRO A 80 -1.75 41.34 31.41
N ASN A 81 -1.02 41.40 32.54
CA ASN A 81 -0.38 42.64 33.04
C ASN A 81 1.06 42.86 32.52
N ASP A 82 1.65 41.85 31.92
CA ASP A 82 2.97 41.96 31.31
C ASP A 82 2.76 42.42 29.84
N GLY A 83 2.54 43.72 29.67
CA GLY A 83 2.43 44.32 28.36
C GLY A 83 3.63 43.87 27.50
N ASP A 84 3.36 43.12 26.51
CA ASP A 84 4.10 42.84 25.25
C ASP A 84 5.65 42.73 25.27
N GLY A 85 6.32 42.95 26.40
CA GLY A 85 7.76 43.18 26.44
C GLY A 85 8.61 42.02 26.91
N SER A 86 8.29 41.37 27.98
CA SER A 86 9.24 40.45 28.64
C SER A 86 9.21 39.02 28.11
N LEU A 87 8.09 38.59 27.57
CA LEU A 87 7.94 37.23 27.00
C LEU A 87 8.26 37.20 25.49
N LEU A 88 8.52 38.33 24.86
CA LEU A 88 8.82 38.45 23.44
C LEU A 88 10.20 37.95 23.06
N ASN A 89 11.12 37.80 24.02
CA ASN A 89 12.47 37.30 23.77
C ASN A 89 12.57 35.77 23.82
N ILE A 90 11.44 35.04 23.99
CA ILE A 90 11.43 33.59 23.94
C ILE A 90 11.43 33.16 22.48
N ASP A 91 12.39 32.34 22.10
CA ASP A 91 12.40 31.68 20.77
C ASP A 91 11.33 30.60 20.73
N TYR A 92 10.28 30.86 19.94
CA TYR A 92 9.18 29.91 19.70
C TYR A 92 9.44 29.01 18.48
N THR A 93 10.65 28.98 17.97
CA THR A 93 11.00 28.11 16.85
C THR A 93 10.82 26.66 17.29
N PRO A 94 9.99 25.86 16.57
CA PRO A 94 9.74 24.47 16.97
C PRO A 94 11.00 23.64 16.82
N VAL A 95 11.33 22.89 17.87
CA VAL A 95 12.43 21.92 17.81
C VAL A 95 11.95 20.69 17.02
N PRO A 96 12.54 20.36 15.86
CA PRO A 96 12.05 19.32 14.96
C PRO A 96 12.42 17.90 15.45
N ILE A 97 11.92 17.50 16.62
CA ILE A 97 12.17 16.17 17.20
C ILE A 97 11.36 15.11 16.45
N LEU A 98 10.07 15.35 16.21
CA LEU A 98 9.16 14.41 15.58
C LEU A 98 9.56 14.05 14.14
N PRO A 99 9.96 15.00 13.28
CA PRO A 99 10.46 14.69 11.93
C PRO A 99 11.61 13.68 11.92
N LYS A 100 12.50 13.75 12.90
CA LYS A 100 13.62 12.80 13.04
C LYS A 100 13.11 11.38 13.29
N PHE A 101 12.16 11.21 14.22
CA PHE A 101 11.57 9.91 14.50
C PHE A 101 10.77 9.36 13.32
N VAL A 102 9.96 10.19 12.67
CA VAL A 102 9.21 9.79 11.45
C VAL A 102 10.17 9.28 10.38
N ARG A 103 11.27 10.00 10.11
CA ARG A 103 12.29 9.56 9.13
C ARG A 103 12.93 8.22 9.51
N ILE A 104 13.23 8.01 10.78
CA ILE A 104 13.81 6.73 11.24
C ILE A 104 12.83 5.59 11.00
N VAL A 105 11.56 5.76 11.38
CA VAL A 105 10.52 4.73 11.19
C VAL A 105 10.30 4.46 9.70
N VAL A 106 10.15 5.51 8.90
CA VAL A 106 9.97 5.39 7.43
C VAL A 106 11.15 4.66 6.80
N ASN A 107 12.38 5.06 7.11
CA ASN A 107 13.56 4.41 6.54
C ASN A 107 13.69 2.94 6.99
N LYS A 108 13.31 2.61 8.23
CA LYS A 108 13.28 1.23 8.70
C LYS A 108 12.25 0.36 7.99
N ILE A 109 11.08 0.93 7.65
CA ILE A 109 10.07 0.23 6.85
C ILE A 109 10.55 0.06 5.41
N LEU A 110 11.11 1.11 4.81
CA LEU A 110 11.60 1.09 3.44
C LEU A 110 12.81 0.17 3.24
N SER A 111 13.64 -0.04 4.29
CA SER A 111 14.77 -0.99 4.22
C SER A 111 14.31 -2.44 4.06
N ARG A 112 13.09 -2.74 4.41
CA ARG A 112 12.45 -4.04 4.15
C ARG A 112 11.76 -3.98 2.79
N ASN A 113 12.53 -4.01 1.72
CA ASN A 113 11.98 -3.90 0.37
C ASN A 113 10.97 -5.04 0.13
N PRO A 114 9.66 -4.76 0.08
CA PRO A 114 8.65 -5.79 -0.11
C PRO A 114 8.64 -6.20 -1.58
N TYR A 115 9.25 -7.34 -1.88
CA TYR A 115 9.05 -7.97 -3.19
C TYR A 115 7.75 -8.75 -3.15
N PRO A 116 6.81 -8.51 -4.06
CA PRO A 116 5.60 -9.31 -4.14
C PRO A 116 5.98 -10.74 -4.51
N ASN A 117 5.55 -11.71 -3.71
CA ASN A 117 5.63 -13.12 -4.05
C ASN A 117 4.30 -13.53 -4.67
N LEU A 118 4.34 -13.98 -5.91
CA LEU A 118 3.15 -14.39 -6.66
C LEU A 118 3.06 -15.91 -6.67
N GLU A 119 1.87 -16.40 -6.40
CA GLU A 119 1.55 -17.81 -6.40
C GLU A 119 0.34 -18.07 -7.30
N ALA A 120 0.44 -19.07 -8.17
CA ALA A 120 -0.64 -19.45 -9.05
C ALA A 120 -1.71 -20.24 -8.28
N VAL A 121 -2.96 -19.81 -8.40
CA VAL A 121 -4.12 -20.42 -7.73
C VAL A 121 -4.88 -21.34 -8.68
N ASP A 122 -4.52 -21.40 -9.96
CA ASP A 122 -5.20 -22.22 -10.94
C ASP A 122 -4.97 -23.74 -10.68
N PRO A 123 -5.97 -24.57 -10.99
CA PRO A 123 -5.89 -26.02 -10.71
C PRO A 123 -4.76 -26.74 -11.47
N LEU A 124 -4.38 -26.26 -12.64
CA LEU A 124 -3.32 -26.87 -13.45
C LEU A 124 -1.95 -26.65 -12.81
N SER A 125 -1.62 -25.39 -12.50
CA SER A 125 -0.36 -25.04 -11.83
C SER A 125 -0.24 -25.68 -10.45
N SER A 126 -1.34 -25.74 -9.70
CA SER A 126 -1.38 -26.43 -8.41
C SER A 126 -1.13 -27.93 -8.56
N SER A 127 -1.70 -28.59 -9.59
CA SER A 127 -1.46 -29.99 -9.88
C SER A 127 0.00 -30.26 -10.26
N GLU A 128 0.60 -29.39 -11.07
CA GLU A 128 2.01 -29.49 -11.45
C GLU A 128 2.96 -29.33 -10.26
N LYS A 129 2.71 -28.34 -9.41
CA LYS A 129 3.46 -28.17 -8.15
C LYS A 129 3.34 -29.40 -7.26
N ASN A 130 2.14 -29.95 -7.10
CA ASN A 130 1.93 -31.16 -6.29
C ASN A 130 2.69 -32.37 -6.87
N LYS A 131 2.73 -32.54 -8.18
CA LYS A 131 3.53 -33.59 -8.84
C LYS A 131 5.01 -33.40 -8.58
N GLN A 132 5.51 -32.19 -8.70
CA GLN A 132 6.93 -31.86 -8.42
C GLN A 132 7.26 -32.08 -6.93
N LYS A 133 6.36 -31.68 -6.03
CA LYS A 133 6.49 -31.93 -4.59
C LYS A 133 6.57 -33.42 -4.28
N GLN A 134 5.71 -34.23 -4.88
CA GLN A 134 5.75 -35.69 -4.71
C GLN A 134 7.03 -36.30 -5.27
N ARG A 135 7.48 -35.87 -6.47
CA ARG A 135 8.75 -36.32 -7.05
C ARG A 135 9.93 -36.03 -6.15
N LEU A 136 10.05 -34.77 -5.66
CA LEU A 136 11.15 -34.40 -4.77
C LEU A 136 11.12 -35.16 -3.45
N ARG A 137 9.95 -35.33 -2.84
CA ARG A 137 9.81 -36.14 -1.63
C ARG A 137 10.20 -37.60 -1.84
N THR A 138 9.87 -38.17 -2.99
CA THR A 138 10.30 -39.53 -3.33
C THR A 138 11.82 -39.61 -3.54
N GLN A 139 12.40 -38.63 -4.23
CA GLN A 139 13.86 -38.53 -4.44
C GLN A 139 14.62 -38.39 -3.13
N VAL A 140 14.12 -37.57 -2.19
CA VAL A 140 14.71 -37.39 -0.88
C VAL A 140 14.60 -38.69 -0.05
N ALA A 141 13.47 -39.40 -0.15
CA ALA A 141 13.26 -40.68 0.56
C ALA A 141 14.23 -41.78 0.10
N VAL A 142 14.63 -41.76 -1.18
CA VAL A 142 15.59 -42.73 -1.76
C VAL A 142 16.99 -42.18 -1.94
N LYS A 143 17.30 -41.04 -1.32
CA LYS A 143 18.60 -40.34 -1.48
C LYS A 143 19.80 -41.24 -1.16
N ASP A 144 19.71 -42.00 -0.08
CA ASP A 144 20.81 -42.88 0.36
C ASP A 144 21.04 -44.02 -0.63
N ASP A 145 19.97 -44.60 -1.20
CA ASP A 145 20.05 -45.64 -2.24
C ASP A 145 20.65 -45.06 -3.53
N LEU A 146 20.27 -43.82 -3.90
CA LEU A 146 20.84 -43.13 -5.07
C LEU A 146 22.32 -42.82 -4.89
N LYS A 147 22.78 -42.48 -3.66
CA LYS A 147 24.21 -42.32 -3.35
C LYS A 147 24.97 -43.62 -3.53
N GLN A 148 24.46 -44.72 -3.00
CA GLN A 148 25.10 -46.01 -3.14
C GLN A 148 25.19 -46.44 -4.62
N LEU A 149 24.16 -46.22 -5.40
CA LEU A 149 24.15 -46.51 -6.85
C LEU A 149 25.15 -45.64 -7.62
N LYS A 150 25.25 -44.33 -7.26
CA LYS A 150 26.24 -43.42 -7.83
C LYS A 150 27.66 -43.90 -7.57
N ASP A 151 27.95 -44.35 -6.36
CA ASP A 151 29.27 -44.87 -5.93
C ASP A 151 29.60 -46.18 -6.64
N GLN A 152 28.62 -47.03 -6.92
CA GLN A 152 28.82 -48.30 -7.62
C GLN A 152 28.95 -48.16 -9.15
N THR A 153 28.20 -47.28 -9.76
CA THR A 153 28.12 -47.12 -11.24
C THR A 153 28.99 -46.04 -11.79
N GLY A 154 29.50 -45.12 -10.94
CA GLY A 154 30.28 -43.96 -11.35
C GLY A 154 29.54 -42.92 -12.17
N GLY A 155 28.19 -43.02 -12.26
CA GLY A 155 27.34 -42.14 -13.04
C GLY A 155 26.02 -41.79 -12.38
N LEU A 156 25.33 -40.77 -12.89
CA LEU A 156 23.99 -40.37 -12.41
C LEU A 156 22.93 -41.33 -12.95
N VAL A 157 22.19 -42.01 -12.10
CA VAL A 157 21.22 -43.06 -12.48
C VAL A 157 19.85 -42.46 -12.92
N LEU A 158 19.53 -41.22 -12.55
CA LEU A 158 18.22 -40.58 -12.82
C LEU A 158 18.35 -39.10 -13.25
N ASP A 159 19.47 -38.69 -13.85
CA ASP A 159 19.78 -37.27 -14.13
C ASP A 159 19.65 -36.33 -12.90
N VAL A 160 19.66 -36.94 -11.70
CA VAL A 160 19.54 -36.21 -10.43
C VAL A 160 20.79 -36.48 -9.61
N ASP A 161 21.49 -35.41 -9.24
CA ASP A 161 22.63 -35.51 -8.36
C ASP A 161 22.16 -35.61 -6.90
N PRO A 162 22.41 -36.77 -6.22
CA PRO A 162 21.98 -36.96 -4.84
C PRO A 162 22.61 -35.94 -3.89
N ASP A 163 23.76 -35.37 -4.22
CA ASP A 163 24.45 -34.37 -3.39
C ASP A 163 23.76 -32.99 -3.41
N GLN A 164 22.92 -32.74 -4.42
CA GLN A 164 22.12 -31.51 -4.54
C GLN A 164 20.72 -31.64 -3.95
N LEU A 165 20.32 -32.83 -3.54
CA LEU A 165 19.02 -33.06 -2.92
C LEU A 165 19.04 -32.63 -1.45
N PRO A 166 17.93 -32.03 -0.94
CA PRO A 166 17.76 -31.74 0.48
C PRO A 166 17.98 -32.96 1.36
N ASP A 167 18.48 -32.75 2.58
CA ASP A 167 18.78 -33.86 3.52
C ASP A 167 17.54 -34.34 4.28
N SER A 168 16.50 -33.52 4.38
CA SER A 168 15.28 -33.86 5.09
C SER A 168 14.02 -33.50 4.27
N LEU A 169 12.89 -34.10 4.65
CA LEU A 169 11.60 -33.74 4.04
C LEU A 169 11.18 -32.30 4.36
N GLU A 170 11.58 -31.77 5.52
CA GLU A 170 11.34 -30.38 5.90
C GLU A 170 12.14 -29.41 5.04
N GLU A 171 13.41 -29.70 4.78
CA GLU A 171 14.24 -28.94 3.84
C GLU A 171 13.70 -29.04 2.41
N ALA A 172 13.18 -30.20 2.00
CA ALA A 172 12.54 -30.36 0.71
C ALA A 172 11.31 -29.46 0.55
N ASP A 173 10.49 -29.31 1.60
CA ASP A 173 9.34 -28.43 1.56
C ASP A 173 9.77 -26.95 1.48
N ILE A 174 10.79 -26.53 2.21
CA ILE A 174 11.37 -25.18 2.12
C ILE A 174 11.98 -24.94 0.74
N PHE A 175 12.72 -25.90 0.20
CA PHE A 175 13.29 -25.81 -1.14
C PHE A 175 12.23 -25.63 -2.23
N LEU A 176 11.10 -26.38 -2.12
CA LEU A 176 9.96 -26.27 -3.03
C LEU A 176 9.32 -24.88 -2.99
N GLU A 177 9.11 -24.34 -1.79
CA GLU A 177 8.51 -23.02 -1.64
C GLU A 177 9.38 -21.89 -2.16
N THR A 178 10.70 -22.05 -2.07
CA THR A 178 11.64 -20.99 -2.47
C THR A 178 12.10 -21.09 -3.92
N ASN A 179 12.29 -22.31 -4.45
CA ASN A 179 12.96 -22.51 -5.75
C ASN A 179 12.02 -22.98 -6.87
N ILE A 180 10.89 -23.60 -6.55
CA ILE A 180 10.01 -24.13 -7.59
C ILE A 180 8.82 -23.21 -7.82
N LYS A 181 8.89 -22.50 -8.94
CA LYS A 181 7.80 -21.66 -9.46
C LYS A 181 7.38 -22.19 -10.82
N THR A 182 6.09 -22.12 -11.10
CA THR A 182 5.54 -22.45 -12.43
C THR A 182 5.90 -21.32 -13.41
N ASP A 183 5.94 -21.63 -14.71
CA ASP A 183 6.23 -20.64 -15.76
C ASP A 183 5.26 -19.46 -15.70
N ALA A 184 3.99 -19.71 -15.36
CA ALA A 184 2.99 -18.68 -15.17
C ALA A 184 3.31 -17.74 -13.99
N GLU A 185 3.81 -18.29 -12.88
CA GLU A 185 4.25 -17.49 -11.72
C GLU A 185 5.49 -16.66 -12.04
N ILE A 186 6.45 -17.24 -12.75
CA ILE A 186 7.66 -16.53 -13.18
C ILE A 186 7.28 -15.38 -14.13
N ALA A 187 6.44 -15.64 -15.13
CA ALA A 187 5.97 -14.61 -16.05
C ALA A 187 5.21 -13.50 -15.33
N ALA A 188 4.30 -13.84 -14.41
CA ALA A 188 3.56 -12.88 -13.61
C ALA A 188 4.47 -12.09 -12.68
N GLN A 189 5.48 -12.73 -12.06
CA GLN A 189 6.47 -12.07 -11.21
C GLN A 189 7.29 -11.05 -12.00
N VAL A 190 7.76 -11.43 -13.18
CA VAL A 190 8.53 -10.54 -14.07
C VAL A 190 7.66 -9.36 -14.51
N ALA A 191 6.43 -9.61 -14.98
CA ALA A 191 5.50 -8.55 -15.39
C ALA A 191 5.18 -7.59 -14.26
N THR A 192 4.97 -8.09 -13.03
CA THR A 192 4.71 -7.26 -11.86
C THR A 192 5.93 -6.41 -11.50
N ASN A 193 7.12 -7.01 -11.46
CA ASN A 193 8.35 -6.29 -11.18
C ASN A 193 8.64 -5.19 -12.22
N MET A 194 8.42 -5.48 -13.51
CA MET A 194 8.54 -4.48 -14.58
C MET A 194 7.53 -3.34 -14.38
N THR A 195 6.27 -3.65 -14.08
CA THR A 195 5.23 -2.64 -13.85
C THR A 195 5.59 -1.74 -12.65
N LEU A 196 6.05 -2.32 -11.55
CA LEU A 196 6.49 -1.57 -10.37
C LEU A 196 7.71 -0.69 -10.66
N SER A 197 8.67 -1.21 -11.45
CA SER A 197 9.85 -0.46 -11.86
C SER A 197 9.51 0.71 -12.78
N TRP A 198 8.68 0.50 -13.80
CA TRP A 198 8.24 1.57 -14.71
C TRP A 198 7.48 2.69 -13.99
N ASN A 199 6.70 2.35 -12.99
CA ASN A 199 6.00 3.32 -12.16
C ASN A 199 6.88 3.99 -11.11
N ASN A 200 8.15 3.62 -11.00
CA ASN A 200 9.02 4.04 -9.90
C ASN A 200 8.33 3.89 -8.52
N PHE A 201 7.64 2.75 -8.37
CA PHE A 201 6.75 2.54 -7.23
C PHE A 201 7.51 2.58 -5.90
N ASN A 202 8.65 1.91 -5.81
CA ASN A 202 9.40 1.76 -4.56
C ASN A 202 9.96 3.10 -4.06
N ASP A 203 10.59 3.89 -4.94
CA ASP A 203 11.24 5.13 -4.55
C ASP A 203 10.28 6.33 -4.51
N GLY A 204 9.26 6.30 -5.36
CA GLY A 204 8.27 7.37 -5.47
C GLY A 204 7.03 7.13 -4.61
N THR A 205 6.11 6.32 -5.11
CA THR A 205 4.77 6.14 -4.55
C THR A 205 4.81 5.47 -3.18
N TYR A 206 5.55 4.37 -3.03
CA TYR A 206 5.64 3.62 -1.79
C TYR A 206 6.23 4.46 -0.65
N ARG A 207 7.31 5.20 -0.93
CA ARG A 207 7.92 6.09 0.06
C ARG A 207 6.97 7.16 0.55
N ARG A 208 6.18 7.77 -0.35
CA ARG A 208 5.16 8.76 0.02
C ARG A 208 4.05 8.14 0.85
N CYS A 209 3.56 6.96 0.45
CA CYS A 209 2.56 6.21 1.20
C CYS A 209 3.02 5.90 2.63
N VAL A 210 4.24 5.41 2.80
CA VAL A 210 4.80 5.09 4.12
C VAL A 210 4.96 6.36 4.97
N ASN A 211 5.37 7.47 4.37
CA ASN A 211 5.45 8.76 5.06
C ASN A 211 4.07 9.24 5.57
N ASP A 212 3.05 9.19 4.71
CA ASP A 212 1.71 9.61 5.12
C ASP A 212 1.08 8.62 6.09
N LEU A 213 1.35 7.34 5.94
CA LEU A 213 0.91 6.34 6.91
C LEU A 213 1.51 6.59 8.30
N ALA A 214 2.79 6.97 8.36
CA ALA A 214 3.47 7.31 9.62
C ALA A 214 2.98 8.63 10.22
N ALA A 215 2.68 9.63 9.39
CA ALA A 215 2.29 10.97 9.84
C ALA A 215 0.79 11.10 10.14
N ILE A 216 -0.06 10.49 9.30
CA ILE A 216 -1.51 10.70 9.30
C ILE A 216 -2.26 9.42 9.69
N GLY A 217 -1.63 8.25 9.52
CA GLY A 217 -2.25 6.93 9.71
C GLY A 217 -3.08 6.46 8.50
N MET A 218 -3.03 7.18 7.38
CA MET A 218 -3.76 6.85 6.16
C MET A 218 -2.97 7.23 4.92
N ALA A 219 -2.91 6.32 3.95
CA ALA A 219 -2.36 6.56 2.62
C ALA A 219 -3.35 6.07 1.56
N VAL A 220 -3.42 6.77 0.43
CA VAL A 220 -4.32 6.42 -0.67
C VAL A 220 -3.51 6.39 -1.96
N VAL A 221 -3.63 5.28 -2.69
CA VAL A 221 -3.02 5.11 -4.01
C VAL A 221 -4.14 4.88 -5.02
N LYS A 222 -4.07 5.59 -6.13
CA LYS A 222 -4.98 5.42 -7.25
C LYS A 222 -4.27 4.65 -8.36
N ARG A 223 -4.94 3.65 -8.90
CA ARG A 223 -4.52 2.95 -10.12
C ARG A 223 -5.26 3.55 -11.31
N THR A 224 -4.52 3.99 -12.30
CA THR A 224 -5.05 4.43 -13.59
C THR A 224 -4.53 3.51 -14.69
N ASN A 225 -5.36 3.29 -15.71
CA ASN A 225 -4.95 2.53 -16.88
C ASN A 225 -4.68 3.52 -18.02
N ASP A 226 -3.42 3.67 -18.39
CA ASP A 226 -3.00 4.53 -19.49
C ASP A 226 -2.95 3.69 -20.77
N PRO A 227 -3.64 4.09 -21.87
CA PRO A 227 -3.64 3.35 -23.12
C PRO A 227 -2.24 3.15 -23.72
N ASN A 228 -1.31 4.07 -23.47
CA ASN A 228 0.03 4.06 -24.04
C ASN A 228 1.07 3.39 -23.13
N TYR A 229 0.91 3.52 -21.82
CA TYR A 229 1.90 3.08 -20.82
C TYR A 229 1.40 1.95 -19.91
N GLY A 230 0.18 1.48 -20.09
CA GLY A 230 -0.39 0.42 -19.28
C GLY A 230 -0.84 0.89 -17.89
N ILE A 231 -0.59 0.06 -16.87
CA ILE A 231 -1.02 0.36 -15.49
C ILE A 231 -0.09 1.39 -14.87
N LYS A 232 -0.66 2.52 -14.45
CA LYS A 232 0.04 3.60 -13.74
C LYS A 232 -0.49 3.74 -12.33
N THR A 233 0.41 3.90 -11.38
CA THR A 233 0.08 4.17 -9.99
C THR A 233 0.31 5.64 -9.67
N GLU A 234 -0.70 6.32 -9.16
CA GLU A 234 -0.67 7.74 -8.77
C GLU A 234 -0.94 7.84 -7.27
N TYR A 235 -0.19 8.73 -6.63
CA TYR A 235 -0.32 9.03 -5.20
C TYR A 235 -0.91 10.41 -5.00
#